data_fe7d70b0240d1989f577f5848e048d34
#
_entry.id   fe7d70b0240d1989f577f5848e048d34
#
_cell.length_a   1.000
_cell.length_b   1.000
_cell.length_c   1.000
_cell.angle_alpha   90.00
_cell.angle_beta   90.00
_cell.angle_gamma   90.00
#
_symmetry.space_group_name_H-M   'P 1'
#
loop_
_entity.id
_entity.type
_entity.pdbx_description
1 polymer ?
#
loop_
_entity_poly.entity_id
_entity_poly.type
_entity_poly.pdbx_seq_one_letter_code
_entity_poly.pdbx_strand_id
1 'polypeptide(L)'
;MKIAQARKLLTEDIGRMTLEQLQRHRVKLTDAWRESRADYGMVQAVRDGFYLPAGQGDGDYIPKDAWLTWNLSHRLDEAIERELELLSSHNGKA
;
A
#
# COMPACT_ATOMS: atom_id res chain seq x y z
N MET A 1 3.60 0.95 10.09
CA MET A 1 4.05 -0.21 9.27
C MET A 1 5.46 0.05 8.76
N LYS A 2 6.33 -0.93 8.85
CA LYS A 2 7.70 -0.78 8.33
C LYS A 2 7.75 -0.94 6.83
N ILE A 3 8.72 -0.27 6.19
CA ILE A 3 8.89 -0.31 4.73
C ILE A 3 9.04 -1.76 4.20
N ALA A 4 9.72 -2.63 4.94
CA ALA A 4 9.88 -4.02 4.54
C ALA A 4 8.54 -4.76 4.50
N GLN A 5 7.64 -4.47 5.42
CA GLN A 5 6.29 -5.03 5.44
C GLN A 5 5.48 -4.54 4.24
N ALA A 6 5.60 -3.25 3.91
CA ALA A 6 4.93 -2.67 2.75
C ALA A 6 5.41 -3.32 1.45
N ARG A 7 6.73 -3.53 1.31
CA ARG A 7 7.30 -4.20 0.14
C ARG A 7 6.80 -5.64 0.01
N LYS A 8 6.66 -6.32 1.14
CA LYS A 8 6.17 -7.70 1.15
C LYS A 8 4.75 -7.80 0.60
N LEU A 9 3.91 -6.79 0.86
CA LEU A 9 2.54 -6.77 0.35
C LEU A 9 2.50 -6.80 -1.18
N LEU A 10 3.51 -6.26 -1.85
CA LEU A 10 3.59 -6.25 -3.31
C LEU A 10 3.95 -7.61 -3.90
N THR A 11 4.42 -8.55 -3.08
CA THR A 11 4.79 -9.90 -3.54
C THR A 11 3.63 -10.89 -3.48
N GLU A 12 2.53 -10.51 -2.84
CA GLU A 12 1.36 -11.38 -2.70
C GLU A 12 0.61 -11.52 -4.03
N ASP A 13 0.15 -12.72 -4.33
CA ASP A 13 -0.61 -12.98 -5.56
C ASP A 13 -2.09 -12.76 -5.31
N ILE A 14 -2.57 -11.57 -5.64
CA ILE A 14 -3.98 -11.20 -5.44
C ILE A 14 -4.93 -12.03 -6.30
N GLY A 15 -4.45 -12.57 -7.42
CA GLY A 15 -5.26 -13.41 -8.30
C GLY A 15 -5.64 -14.75 -7.69
N ARG A 16 -4.94 -15.18 -6.66
CA ARG A 16 -5.21 -16.44 -5.97
C ARG A 16 -5.94 -16.28 -4.65
N MET A 17 -6.19 -15.04 -4.24
CA MET A 17 -6.86 -14.78 -2.96
C MET A 17 -8.36 -15.04 -3.07
N THR A 18 -8.94 -15.58 -1.98
CA THR A 18 -10.38 -15.58 -1.80
C THR A 18 -10.85 -14.15 -1.58
N LEU A 19 -12.16 -13.91 -1.70
CA LEU A 19 -12.72 -12.59 -1.46
C LEU A 19 -12.36 -12.08 -0.06
N GLU A 20 -12.46 -12.91 0.95
CA GLU A 20 -12.14 -12.55 2.33
C GLU A 20 -10.67 -12.19 2.50
N GLN A 21 -9.77 -13.01 1.93
CA GLN A 21 -8.33 -12.74 1.96
C GLN A 21 -8.00 -11.43 1.24
N LEU A 22 -8.63 -11.20 0.10
CA LEU A 22 -8.42 -10.00 -0.70
C LEU A 22 -8.89 -8.74 0.02
N GLN A 23 -10.02 -8.81 0.70
CA GLN A 23 -10.53 -7.67 1.48
C GLN A 23 -9.57 -7.30 2.61
N ARG A 24 -9.03 -8.28 3.31
CA ARG A 24 -8.01 -8.06 4.34
C ARG A 24 -6.73 -7.47 3.76
N HIS A 25 -6.31 -8.01 2.62
CA HIS A 25 -5.11 -7.54 1.93
C HIS A 25 -5.27 -6.10 1.44
N ARG A 26 -6.46 -5.75 0.95
CA ARG A 26 -6.77 -4.38 0.51
C ARG A 26 -6.64 -3.37 1.65
N VAL A 27 -7.09 -3.74 2.86
CA VAL A 27 -6.94 -2.88 4.03
C VAL A 27 -5.46 -2.64 4.33
N LYS A 28 -4.65 -3.69 4.30
CA LYS A 28 -3.20 -3.59 4.52
C LYS A 28 -2.52 -2.72 3.45
N LEU A 29 -2.92 -2.87 2.19
CA LEU A 29 -2.39 -2.05 1.09
C LEU A 29 -2.77 -0.58 1.28
N THR A 30 -3.99 -0.31 1.70
CA THR A 30 -4.45 1.05 1.97
C THR A 30 -3.62 1.69 3.08
N ASP A 31 -3.40 0.96 4.16
CA ASP A 31 -2.61 1.45 5.29
C ASP A 31 -1.16 1.71 4.88
N ALA A 32 -0.57 0.78 4.14
CA ALA A 32 0.80 0.92 3.66
C ALA A 32 0.94 2.12 2.72
N TRP A 33 -0.01 2.30 1.81
CA TRP A 33 -0.01 3.43 0.90
C TRP A 33 -0.12 4.76 1.64
N ARG A 34 -1.03 4.86 2.60
CA ARG A 34 -1.19 6.07 3.41
C ARG A 34 0.09 6.39 4.18
N GLU A 35 0.65 5.40 4.83
CA GLU A 35 1.86 5.56 5.65
C GLU A 35 3.09 5.92 4.81
N SER A 36 3.11 5.53 3.53
CA SER A 36 4.22 5.86 2.63
C SER A 36 4.13 7.29 2.06
N ARG A 37 3.03 7.99 2.28
CA ARG A 37 2.84 9.35 1.76
C ARG A 37 3.39 10.39 2.72
N ALA A 38 4.05 11.40 2.15
CA ALA A 38 4.68 12.47 2.92
C ALA A 38 3.68 13.27 3.76
N ASP A 39 2.46 13.41 3.29
CA ASP A 39 1.42 14.21 3.96
C ASP A 39 0.67 13.45 5.06
N TYR A 40 0.90 12.17 5.22
CA TYR A 40 0.16 11.37 6.21
C TYR A 40 0.78 11.41 7.59
N GLY A 41 2.08 11.42 7.69
CA GLY A 41 2.77 11.46 8.98
C GLY A 41 4.26 11.34 8.77
N MET A 42 4.89 12.47 8.50
CA MET A 42 6.30 12.48 8.11
C MET A 42 7.22 11.88 9.18
N VAL A 43 6.99 12.21 10.46
CA VAL A 43 7.85 11.69 11.54
C VAL A 43 7.75 10.17 11.61
N GLN A 44 6.53 9.65 11.50
CA GLN A 44 6.32 8.20 11.52
C GLN A 44 6.87 7.54 10.25
N ALA A 45 6.71 8.19 9.11
CA ALA A 45 7.24 7.69 7.83
C ALA A 45 8.77 7.59 7.86
N VAL A 46 9.44 8.55 8.50
CA VAL A 46 10.89 8.49 8.70
C VAL A 46 11.27 7.34 9.63
N ARG A 47 10.56 7.17 10.73
CA ARG A 47 10.80 6.07 11.67
C ARG A 47 10.60 4.70 11.04
N ASP A 48 9.63 4.60 10.14
CA ASP A 48 9.32 3.35 9.44
C ASP A 48 10.20 3.11 8.21
N GLY A 49 11.04 4.06 7.88
CA GLY A 49 12.01 3.92 6.80
C GLY A 49 11.51 4.33 5.42
N PHE A 50 10.35 4.95 5.32
CA PHE A 50 9.82 5.42 4.03
C PHE A 50 10.53 6.68 3.54
N TYR A 51 11.02 7.51 4.45
CA TYR A 51 11.67 8.77 4.13
C TYR A 51 12.96 8.91 4.90
N LEU A 52 13.90 9.64 4.31
CA LEU A 52 15.13 10.04 4.96
C LEU A 52 15.08 11.53 5.21
N PRO A 53 15.49 12.00 6.40
CA PRO A 53 15.67 13.43 6.60
C PRO A 53 16.77 13.91 5.64
N ALA A 54 16.49 14.95 4.87
CA ALA A 54 17.43 15.48 3.89
C ALA A 54 18.11 16.71 4.44
N GLY A 55 19.41 16.61 4.64
CA GLY A 55 20.23 17.75 5.02
C GLY A 55 19.79 18.40 6.33
N GLN A 56 19.94 19.71 6.40
CA GLN A 56 19.70 20.49 7.61
C GLN A 56 18.51 21.44 7.50
N GLY A 57 17.78 21.37 6.40
CA GLY A 57 16.59 22.19 6.22
C GLY A 57 15.38 21.57 6.90
N ASP A 58 14.60 22.40 7.58
CA ASP A 58 13.37 21.96 8.21
C ASP A 58 12.37 21.50 7.14
N GLY A 59 11.90 20.29 7.27
CA GLY A 59 10.89 19.76 6.37
C GLY A 59 11.41 19.18 5.07
N ASP A 60 12.73 19.15 4.89
CA ASP A 60 13.33 18.52 3.72
C ASP A 60 13.44 17.02 3.96
N TYR A 61 12.56 16.28 3.34
CA TYR A 61 12.57 14.83 3.41
C TYR A 61 12.64 14.24 2.00
N ILE A 62 13.48 13.24 1.83
CA ILE A 62 13.64 12.56 0.56
C ILE A 62 12.95 11.21 0.64
N PRO A 63 12.02 10.89 -0.27
CA PRO A 63 11.46 9.55 -0.32
C PRO A 63 12.58 8.54 -0.51
N LYS A 64 12.65 7.58 0.40
CA LYS A 64 13.64 6.52 0.30
C LYS A 64 13.33 5.61 -0.88
N ASP A 65 12.04 5.45 -1.18
CA ASP A 65 11.59 4.58 -2.25
C ASP A 65 10.27 5.11 -2.82
N ALA A 66 10.37 6.09 -3.71
CA ALA A 66 9.20 6.65 -4.38
C ALA A 66 8.48 5.59 -5.24
N TRP A 67 9.23 4.63 -5.76
CA TRP A 67 8.70 3.49 -6.49
C TRP A 67 7.72 2.69 -5.62
N LEU A 68 8.02 2.55 -4.34
CA LEU A 68 7.16 1.80 -3.41
C LEU A 68 5.77 2.45 -3.28
N THR A 69 5.71 3.76 -3.04
CA THR A 69 4.43 4.47 -2.92
C THR A 69 3.60 4.32 -4.19
N TRP A 70 4.25 4.49 -5.34
CA TRP A 70 3.59 4.38 -6.64
C TRP A 70 3.05 2.95 -6.87
N ASN A 71 3.85 1.94 -6.55
CA ASN A 71 3.46 0.54 -6.73
C ASN A 71 2.37 0.11 -5.73
N LEU A 72 2.39 0.64 -4.51
CA LEU A 72 1.32 0.38 -3.54
C LEU A 72 0.00 0.93 -4.06
N SER A 73 0.01 2.13 -4.64
CA SER A 73 -1.18 2.72 -5.25
C SER A 73 -1.73 1.85 -6.37
N HIS A 74 -0.87 1.41 -7.28
CA HIS A 74 -1.27 0.54 -8.39
C HIS A 74 -1.79 -0.80 -7.91
N ARG A 75 -1.11 -1.41 -6.95
CA ARG A 75 -1.55 -2.69 -6.41
C ARG A 75 -2.89 -2.57 -5.70
N LEU A 76 -3.11 -1.45 -5.02
CA LEU A 76 -4.39 -1.19 -4.37
C LEU A 76 -5.51 -1.08 -5.41
N ASP A 77 -5.28 -0.39 -6.53
CA ASP A 77 -6.26 -0.30 -7.61
C ASP A 77 -6.57 -1.69 -8.19
N GLU A 78 -5.55 -2.52 -8.41
CA GLU A 78 -5.72 -3.89 -8.88
C GLU A 78 -6.55 -4.72 -7.89
N ALA A 79 -6.28 -4.56 -6.59
CA ALA A 79 -7.01 -5.27 -5.54
C ALA A 79 -8.48 -4.85 -5.50
N ILE A 80 -8.76 -3.57 -5.67
CA ILE A 80 -10.13 -3.05 -5.72
C ILE A 80 -10.87 -3.62 -6.92
N GLU A 81 -10.24 -3.60 -8.09
CA GLU A 81 -10.83 -4.18 -9.31
C GLU A 81 -11.11 -5.66 -9.14
N ARG A 82 -10.17 -6.40 -8.59
CA ARG A 82 -10.34 -7.83 -8.35
C ARG A 82 -11.46 -8.11 -7.35
N GLU A 83 -11.56 -7.31 -6.30
CA GLU A 83 -12.65 -7.41 -5.33
C GLU A 83 -14.01 -7.20 -6.01
N LEU A 84 -14.11 -6.19 -6.86
CA LEU A 84 -15.34 -5.92 -7.61
C LEU A 84 -15.68 -7.08 -8.54
N GLU A 85 -14.69 -7.67 -9.22
CA GLU A 85 -14.91 -8.84 -10.07
C GLU A 85 -15.46 -10.02 -9.27
N LEU A 86 -14.88 -10.30 -8.10
CA LEU A 86 -15.31 -11.40 -7.25
C LEU A 86 -16.72 -11.17 -6.71
N LEU A 87 -17.05 -9.94 -6.31
CA LEU A 87 -18.37 -9.58 -5.84
C LEU A 87 -19.40 -9.68 -6.96
N SER A 88 -19.07 -9.20 -8.15
CA SER A 88 -19.93 -9.26 -9.32
C SER A 88 -20.19 -10.71 -9.75
N SER A 89 -19.15 -11.54 -9.76
CA SER A 89 -19.26 -12.96 -10.09
C SER A 89 -20.14 -13.70 -9.08
N HIS A 90 -19.97 -13.38 -7.79
CA HIS A 90 -20.77 -13.98 -6.72
C HIS A 90 -22.24 -13.59 -6.84
N ASN A 91 -22.53 -12.33 -7.11
CA ASN A 91 -23.88 -11.83 -7.29
C ASN A 91 -24.52 -12.28 -8.60
N GLY A 92 -23.69 -12.46 -9.64
CA GLY A 92 -24.15 -12.85 -10.97
C GLY A 92 -24.69 -14.27 -11.07
N LYS A 93 -24.51 -15.05 -10.03
CA LYS A 93 -25.03 -16.44 -9.96
C LYS A 93 -26.39 -16.53 -9.31
N ALA A 94 -26.89 -15.42 -8.87
CA ALA A 94 -28.19 -15.38 -8.21
C ALA A 94 -29.34 -15.58 -9.20
#